data_216de20ba43a9d56e2b2fd7ea9aa9bcf
#
_entry.id   216de20ba43a9d56e2b2fd7ea9aa9bcf
#
_cell.length_a   1.000
_cell.length_b   1.000
_cell.length_c   1.000
_cell.angle_alpha   90.00
_cell.angle_beta   90.00
_cell.angle_gamma   90.00
#
_symmetry.space_group_name_H-M   'P 1'
#
loop_
_entity.id
_entity.type
_entity.pdbx_description
1 polymer ?
#
loop_
_entity_poly.entity_id
_entity_poly.type
_entity_poly.pdbx_seq_one_letter_code
_entity_poly.pdbx_strand_id
1 'polypeptide(L)'
;MPETVNDKQVFSLLEVTKSIQKTLPDRYKSSFWVKAEMNKLNFYKQSGHCYPELVEKKDGKIIAQIKSHLWRDDFNRVNNNFQRILNEPLKDGIKILFLAKISFDPVHGLALWIIDIDSSYTLGDLEREKQETIKQLKEEGIFNKNKTLNLPLLPQRIAIISVETSKGYADFLKVIETNSWNYKFFHILFPSLLQG
;
A
#
# COMPACT_ATOMS: atom_id res chain seq x y z
N MET A 1 -3.44 -9.00 -43.08
CA MET A 1 -4.25 -10.22 -43.38
C MET A 1 -3.45 -11.39 -42.86
N PRO A 2 -4.09 -12.41 -42.27
CA PRO A 2 -3.37 -13.57 -41.79
C PRO A 2 -2.66 -14.27 -42.96
N GLU A 3 -1.44 -14.69 -42.73
CA GLU A 3 -0.62 -15.45 -43.70
C GLU A 3 -1.00 -16.93 -43.62
N THR A 4 -1.01 -17.63 -44.75
CA THR A 4 -1.28 -19.07 -44.75
C THR A 4 0.04 -19.82 -44.97
N VAL A 5 0.44 -20.64 -43.99
CA VAL A 5 1.65 -21.49 -44.06
C VAL A 5 1.22 -22.93 -43.77
N ASN A 6 1.48 -23.84 -44.72
CA ASN A 6 1.13 -25.26 -44.63
C ASN A 6 -0.34 -25.49 -44.22
N ASP A 7 -1.29 -24.88 -44.91
CA ASP A 7 -2.75 -24.93 -44.68
C ASP A 7 -3.20 -24.42 -43.30
N LYS A 8 -2.33 -23.76 -42.58
CA LYS A 8 -2.64 -23.14 -41.29
C LYS A 8 -2.72 -21.62 -41.42
N GLN A 9 -3.75 -21.01 -40.87
CA GLN A 9 -3.80 -19.56 -40.70
C GLN A 9 -2.80 -19.12 -39.60
N VAL A 10 -1.84 -18.30 -39.99
CA VAL A 10 -0.80 -17.80 -39.06
C VAL A 10 -1.04 -16.31 -38.81
N PHE A 11 -1.10 -15.94 -37.55
CA PHE A 11 -1.23 -14.56 -37.11
C PHE A 11 0.07 -14.10 -36.42
N SER A 12 0.48 -12.90 -36.70
CA SER A 12 1.57 -12.28 -35.94
C SER A 12 1.11 -11.99 -34.53
N LEU A 13 2.05 -11.93 -33.55
CA LEU A 13 1.74 -11.54 -32.18
C LEU A 13 1.06 -10.17 -32.12
N LEU A 14 1.47 -9.22 -32.97
CA LEU A 14 0.87 -7.90 -33.06
C LEU A 14 -0.59 -7.95 -33.53
N GLU A 15 -0.93 -8.81 -34.48
CA GLU A 15 -2.33 -8.97 -34.93
C GLU A 15 -3.21 -9.52 -33.81
N VAL A 16 -2.73 -10.52 -33.08
CA VAL A 16 -3.44 -11.10 -31.92
C VAL A 16 -3.64 -10.03 -30.84
N THR A 17 -2.59 -9.33 -30.44
CA THR A 17 -2.66 -8.31 -29.39
C THR A 17 -3.51 -7.12 -29.80
N LYS A 18 -3.47 -6.67 -31.05
CA LYS A 18 -4.37 -5.63 -31.58
C LYS A 18 -5.84 -6.09 -31.61
N SER A 19 -6.10 -7.35 -31.89
CA SER A 19 -7.47 -7.90 -31.81
C SER A 19 -8.01 -7.83 -30.39
N ILE A 20 -7.19 -8.22 -29.38
CA ILE A 20 -7.55 -8.09 -27.95
C ILE A 20 -7.78 -6.63 -27.59
N GLN A 21 -6.87 -5.73 -28.01
CA GLN A 21 -6.97 -4.29 -27.75
C GLN A 21 -8.27 -3.67 -28.28
N LYS A 22 -8.76 -4.15 -29.43
CA LYS A 22 -10.03 -3.70 -30.00
C LYS A 22 -11.24 -4.29 -29.30
N THR A 23 -11.19 -5.55 -28.89
CA THR A 23 -12.31 -6.28 -28.30
C THR A 23 -12.62 -5.84 -26.86
N LEU A 24 -11.60 -5.59 -26.05
CA LEU A 24 -11.78 -5.26 -24.65
C LEU A 24 -12.60 -3.97 -24.41
N PRO A 25 -12.31 -2.82 -25.06
CA PRO A 25 -13.12 -1.61 -24.92
C PRO A 25 -14.57 -1.77 -25.40
N ASP A 26 -14.81 -2.59 -26.41
CA ASP A 26 -16.16 -2.89 -26.87
C ASP A 26 -17.00 -3.64 -25.84
N ARG A 27 -16.36 -4.51 -25.07
CA ARG A 27 -16.98 -5.30 -24.00
C ARG A 27 -17.11 -4.49 -22.70
N TYR A 28 -16.11 -3.67 -22.37
CA TYR A 28 -16.00 -2.90 -21.12
C TYR A 28 -16.02 -1.40 -21.39
N LYS A 29 -17.16 -0.90 -21.89
CA LYS A 29 -17.31 0.52 -22.29
C LYS A 29 -17.33 1.48 -21.12
N SER A 30 -17.84 1.05 -19.98
CA SER A 30 -18.04 1.90 -18.81
C SER A 30 -16.89 1.79 -17.82
N SER A 31 -16.64 2.86 -17.08
CA SER A 31 -15.86 2.81 -15.86
C SER A 31 -16.66 2.11 -14.75
N PHE A 32 -15.98 1.47 -13.83
CA PHE A 32 -16.59 0.74 -12.73
C PHE A 32 -15.75 0.92 -11.46
N TRP A 33 -16.42 0.86 -10.31
CA TRP A 33 -15.79 0.92 -9.02
C TRP A 33 -15.24 -0.45 -8.63
N VAL A 34 -13.98 -0.46 -8.15
CA VAL A 34 -13.27 -1.67 -7.72
C VAL A 34 -12.71 -1.45 -6.33
N LYS A 35 -12.78 -2.48 -5.51
CA LYS A 35 -12.15 -2.55 -4.21
C LYS A 35 -10.92 -3.44 -4.28
N ALA A 36 -9.78 -2.93 -3.86
CA ALA A 36 -8.54 -3.71 -3.78
C ALA A 36 -7.58 -3.11 -2.73
N GLU A 37 -6.55 -3.87 -2.38
CA GLU A 37 -5.41 -3.37 -1.63
C GLU A 37 -4.34 -2.89 -2.61
N MET A 38 -3.80 -1.70 -2.38
CA MET A 38 -2.65 -1.18 -3.11
C MET A 38 -1.36 -1.76 -2.52
N ASN A 39 -0.85 -2.83 -3.11
CA ASN A 39 0.34 -3.52 -2.61
C ASN A 39 1.61 -2.67 -2.78
N LYS A 40 1.74 -2.01 -3.94
CA LYS A 40 2.83 -1.07 -4.25
C LYS A 40 2.32 0.09 -5.07
N LEU A 41 2.81 1.29 -4.78
CA LEU A 41 2.43 2.50 -5.49
C LEU A 41 3.24 2.71 -6.79
N ASN A 42 4.53 2.41 -6.77
CA ASN A 42 5.46 2.55 -7.91
C ASN A 42 5.39 3.93 -8.60
N PHE A 43 5.69 4.99 -7.86
CA PHE A 43 5.68 6.35 -8.37
C PHE A 43 6.99 6.71 -9.10
N TYR A 44 6.88 7.20 -10.33
CA TYR A 44 8.01 7.62 -11.18
C TYR A 44 8.13 9.15 -11.21
N LYS A 45 9.07 9.69 -10.46
CA LYS A 45 9.27 11.16 -10.31
C LYS A 45 9.49 11.89 -11.63
N GLN A 46 10.19 11.30 -12.59
CA GLN A 46 10.49 11.93 -13.88
C GLN A 46 9.25 12.18 -14.73
N SER A 47 8.37 11.18 -14.83
CA SER A 47 7.14 11.27 -15.62
C SER A 47 5.96 11.80 -14.83
N GLY A 48 5.99 11.69 -13.50
CA GLY A 48 4.86 11.96 -12.60
C GLY A 48 3.77 10.89 -12.68
N HIS A 49 4.01 9.78 -13.40
CA HIS A 49 3.07 8.67 -13.49
C HIS A 49 3.26 7.69 -12.34
N CYS A 50 2.18 7.02 -12.00
CA CYS A 50 2.17 6.00 -10.99
C CYS A 50 1.65 4.67 -11.56
N TYR A 51 2.24 3.55 -11.16
CA TYR A 51 1.87 2.22 -11.64
C TYR A 51 1.55 1.29 -10.46
N PRO A 52 0.40 1.50 -9.80
CA PRO A 52 0.04 0.71 -8.64
C PRO A 52 -0.15 -0.76 -8.97
N GLU A 53 0.34 -1.63 -8.09
CA GLU A 53 0.02 -3.06 -8.09
C GLU A 53 -1.16 -3.29 -7.15
N LEU A 54 -2.26 -3.77 -7.70
CA LEU A 54 -3.50 -4.00 -6.97
C LEU A 54 -3.65 -5.48 -6.68
N VAL A 55 -3.98 -5.80 -5.43
CA VAL A 55 -4.19 -7.18 -4.98
C VAL A 55 -5.49 -7.30 -4.20
N GLU A 56 -6.07 -8.50 -4.26
CA GLU A 56 -7.10 -8.95 -3.33
C GLU A 56 -6.54 -10.11 -2.52
N LYS A 57 -6.66 -10.03 -1.20
CA LYS A 57 -6.17 -11.05 -0.28
C LYS A 57 -7.33 -11.72 0.45
N LYS A 58 -7.23 -13.03 0.63
CA LYS A 58 -8.08 -13.81 1.50
C LYS A 58 -7.22 -14.76 2.35
N ASP A 59 -7.43 -14.76 3.66
CA ASP A 59 -6.66 -15.57 4.62
C ASP A 59 -5.13 -15.41 4.47
N GLY A 60 -4.68 -14.15 4.23
CA GLY A 60 -3.27 -13.82 4.03
C GLY A 60 -2.69 -14.20 2.66
N LYS A 61 -3.46 -14.85 1.78
CA LYS A 61 -3.04 -15.25 0.43
C LYS A 61 -3.60 -14.32 -0.62
N ILE A 62 -2.79 -13.99 -1.63
CA ILE A 62 -3.25 -13.23 -2.79
C ILE A 62 -4.13 -14.17 -3.64
N ILE A 63 -5.38 -13.77 -3.86
CA ILE A 63 -6.35 -14.49 -4.69
C ILE A 63 -6.60 -13.82 -6.04
N ALA A 64 -6.30 -12.53 -6.16
CA ALA A 64 -6.32 -11.79 -7.42
C ALA A 64 -5.25 -10.70 -7.41
N GLN A 65 -4.67 -10.44 -8.58
CA GLN A 65 -3.68 -9.38 -8.78
C GLN A 65 -3.82 -8.80 -10.19
N ILE A 66 -3.72 -7.48 -10.30
CA ILE A 66 -3.70 -6.79 -11.59
C ILE A 66 -2.80 -5.56 -11.51
N LYS A 67 -2.10 -5.28 -12.61
CA LYS A 67 -1.36 -4.02 -12.78
C LYS A 67 -2.33 -2.87 -13.05
N SER A 68 -1.94 -1.68 -12.65
CA SER A 68 -2.71 -0.49 -12.96
C SER A 68 -1.81 0.68 -13.34
N HIS A 69 -2.40 1.72 -13.89
CA HIS A 69 -1.74 2.99 -14.12
C HIS A 69 -2.63 4.13 -13.65
N LEU A 70 -1.98 5.14 -13.11
CA LEU A 70 -2.58 6.37 -12.64
C LEU A 70 -1.73 7.50 -13.22
N TRP A 71 -2.30 8.21 -14.20
CA TRP A 71 -1.59 9.26 -14.93
C TRP A 71 -1.31 10.47 -14.04
N ARG A 72 -0.32 11.27 -14.40
CA ARG A 72 0.16 12.42 -13.62
C ARG A 72 -0.97 13.28 -13.05
N ASP A 73 -1.91 13.70 -13.88
CA ASP A 73 -2.97 14.63 -13.48
C ASP A 73 -3.96 13.94 -12.53
N ASP A 74 -4.34 12.69 -12.82
CA ASP A 74 -5.18 11.90 -11.94
C ASP A 74 -4.46 11.60 -10.61
N PHE A 75 -3.16 11.26 -10.66
CA PHE A 75 -2.36 11.04 -9.45
C PHE A 75 -2.30 12.29 -8.57
N ASN A 76 -2.00 13.44 -9.15
CA ASN A 76 -1.93 14.70 -8.39
C ASN A 76 -3.28 15.03 -7.74
N ARG A 77 -4.36 14.90 -8.48
CA ARG A 77 -5.72 15.15 -7.98
C ARG A 77 -6.09 14.21 -6.84
N VAL A 78 -5.87 12.91 -7.03
CA VAL A 78 -6.15 11.87 -6.03
C VAL A 78 -5.28 12.06 -4.79
N ASN A 79 -3.98 12.23 -4.96
CA ASN A 79 -3.04 12.37 -3.86
C ASN A 79 -3.29 13.62 -3.02
N ASN A 80 -3.63 14.76 -3.67
CA ASN A 80 -4.02 15.98 -2.96
C ASN A 80 -5.31 15.78 -2.17
N ASN A 81 -6.27 15.03 -2.71
CA ASN A 81 -7.50 14.70 -2.00
C ASN A 81 -7.24 13.80 -0.79
N PHE A 82 -6.34 12.82 -0.92
CA PHE A 82 -5.87 11.98 0.18
C PHE A 82 -5.22 12.81 1.28
N GLN A 83 -4.28 13.69 0.93
CA GLN A 83 -3.63 14.56 1.91
C GLN A 83 -4.63 15.46 2.66
N ARG A 84 -5.65 15.97 1.96
CA ARG A 84 -6.66 16.82 2.57
C ARG A 84 -7.57 16.07 3.55
N ILE A 85 -7.92 14.81 3.26
CA ILE A 85 -8.90 14.02 4.03
C ILE A 85 -8.23 13.18 5.11
N LEU A 86 -7.10 12.53 4.77
CA LEU A 86 -6.40 11.60 5.67
C LEU A 86 -5.16 12.24 6.33
N ASN A 87 -4.75 13.47 5.94
CA ASN A 87 -3.47 14.10 6.31
C ASN A 87 -2.23 13.29 5.90
N GLU A 88 -2.38 12.34 4.99
CA GLU A 88 -1.32 11.48 4.47
C GLU A 88 -1.42 11.35 2.97
N PRO A 89 -0.29 11.22 2.25
CA PRO A 89 -0.30 10.94 0.82
C PRO A 89 -0.76 9.51 0.55
N LEU A 90 -1.08 9.25 -0.71
CA LEU A 90 -1.34 7.89 -1.19
C LEU A 90 -0.08 7.03 -0.98
N LYS A 91 -0.21 5.86 -0.37
CA LYS A 91 0.90 4.98 0.03
C LYS A 91 0.60 3.50 -0.19
N ASP A 92 1.64 2.69 -0.05
CA ASP A 92 1.53 1.23 -0.11
C ASP A 92 0.68 0.65 1.03
N GLY A 93 0.10 -0.52 0.82
CA GLY A 93 -0.56 -1.32 1.84
C GLY A 93 -1.96 -0.87 2.23
N ILE A 94 -2.54 0.14 1.58
CA ILE A 94 -3.88 0.63 1.90
C ILE A 94 -4.96 -0.03 1.04
N LYS A 95 -6.13 -0.24 1.65
CA LYS A 95 -7.33 -0.65 0.91
C LYS A 95 -8.01 0.56 0.32
N ILE A 96 -8.29 0.49 -0.96
CA ILE A 96 -8.90 1.58 -1.72
C ILE A 96 -10.16 1.12 -2.45
N LEU A 97 -11.09 2.05 -2.60
CA LEU A 97 -12.20 1.97 -3.54
C LEU A 97 -11.90 2.96 -4.67
N PHE A 98 -11.78 2.48 -5.88
CA PHE A 98 -11.33 3.29 -7.01
C PHE A 98 -12.18 3.08 -8.26
N LEU A 99 -12.34 4.15 -9.02
CA LEU A 99 -13.00 4.14 -10.32
C LEU A 99 -11.97 3.82 -11.40
N ALA A 100 -12.21 2.78 -12.18
CA ALA A 100 -11.27 2.35 -13.21
C ALA A 100 -11.95 2.03 -14.55
N LYS A 101 -11.10 2.02 -15.59
CA LYS A 101 -11.38 1.41 -16.90
C LYS A 101 -10.39 0.31 -17.20
N ILE A 102 -10.82 -0.67 -17.96
CA ILE A 102 -9.91 -1.66 -18.51
C ILE A 102 -9.04 -1.01 -19.59
N SER A 103 -7.75 -1.28 -19.53
CA SER A 103 -6.77 -0.83 -20.51
C SER A 103 -5.94 -2.04 -20.96
N PHE A 104 -5.68 -2.13 -22.24
CA PHE A 104 -4.79 -3.14 -22.79
C PHE A 104 -3.81 -2.48 -23.77
N ASP A 105 -2.56 -2.74 -23.55
CA ASP A 105 -1.47 -2.32 -24.44
C ASP A 105 -0.77 -3.56 -25.04
N PRO A 106 -0.49 -3.57 -26.35
CA PRO A 106 0.17 -4.73 -27.00
C PRO A 106 1.51 -5.14 -26.39
N VAL A 107 2.24 -4.20 -25.78
CA VAL A 107 3.56 -4.44 -25.17
C VAL A 107 3.44 -4.69 -23.67
N HIS A 108 2.61 -3.90 -22.96
CA HIS A 108 2.50 -3.92 -21.51
C HIS A 108 1.38 -4.82 -20.97
N GLY A 109 0.49 -5.29 -21.86
CA GLY A 109 -0.60 -6.21 -21.50
C GLY A 109 -1.81 -5.53 -20.87
N LEU A 110 -2.55 -6.32 -20.08
CA LEU A 110 -3.77 -5.91 -19.40
C LEU A 110 -3.44 -5.12 -18.13
N ALA A 111 -4.11 -3.99 -17.95
CA ALA A 111 -4.04 -3.15 -16.76
C ALA A 111 -5.37 -2.45 -16.48
N LEU A 112 -5.52 -1.89 -15.30
CA LEU A 112 -6.59 -0.98 -14.97
C LEU A 112 -6.09 0.46 -15.03
N TRP A 113 -6.79 1.32 -15.75
CA TRP A 113 -6.59 2.76 -15.66
C TRP A 113 -7.42 3.29 -14.50
N ILE A 114 -6.75 3.72 -13.44
CA ILE A 114 -7.38 4.35 -12.29
C ILE A 114 -7.69 5.80 -12.65
N ILE A 115 -8.97 6.14 -12.59
CA ILE A 115 -9.47 7.48 -12.87
C ILE A 115 -9.60 8.27 -11.56
N ASP A 116 -10.15 7.64 -10.52
CA ASP A 116 -10.39 8.29 -9.23
C ASP A 116 -10.28 7.29 -8.08
N ILE A 117 -10.05 7.79 -6.85
CA ILE A 117 -10.04 6.97 -5.63
C ILE A 117 -10.89 7.68 -4.57
N ASP A 118 -11.79 6.94 -3.95
CA ASP A 118 -12.62 7.41 -2.85
C ASP A 118 -11.82 7.42 -1.54
N SER A 119 -11.31 8.59 -1.18
CA SER A 119 -10.54 8.78 0.06
C SER A 119 -11.39 8.58 1.32
N SER A 120 -12.71 8.85 1.25
CA SER A 120 -13.62 8.68 2.38
C SER A 120 -13.82 7.20 2.71
N TYR A 121 -13.84 6.34 1.67
CA TYR A 121 -13.86 4.89 1.85
C TYR A 121 -12.63 4.39 2.61
N THR A 122 -11.44 4.85 2.20
CA THR A 122 -10.18 4.45 2.85
C THR A 122 -10.13 4.90 4.30
N LEU A 123 -10.57 6.13 4.60
CA LEU A 123 -10.68 6.62 5.98
C LEU A 123 -11.62 5.76 6.83
N GLY A 124 -12.78 5.41 6.28
CA GLY A 124 -13.74 4.55 6.96
C GLY A 124 -13.21 3.13 7.23
N ASP A 125 -12.44 2.56 6.30
CA ASP A 125 -11.82 1.23 6.46
C ASP A 125 -10.75 1.26 7.55
N LEU A 126 -9.89 2.27 7.57
CA LEU A 126 -8.86 2.47 8.60
C LEU A 126 -9.46 2.64 10.00
N GLU A 127 -10.52 3.44 10.13
CA GLU A 127 -11.19 3.63 11.42
C GLU A 127 -11.87 2.33 11.90
N ARG A 128 -12.45 1.55 10.99
CA ARG A 128 -13.01 0.24 11.33
C ARG A 128 -11.93 -0.72 11.81
N GLU A 129 -10.81 -0.85 11.12
CA GLU A 129 -9.68 -1.71 11.54
C GLU A 129 -9.14 -1.29 12.91
N LYS A 130 -9.05 0.02 13.18
CA LYS A 130 -8.67 0.54 14.48
C LYS A 130 -9.64 0.13 15.57
N GLN A 131 -10.96 0.26 15.33
CA GLN A 131 -11.98 -0.13 16.30
C GLN A 131 -12.00 -1.64 16.56
N GLU A 132 -11.82 -2.46 15.52
CA GLU A 132 -11.69 -3.91 15.65
C GLU A 132 -10.47 -4.28 16.51
N THR A 133 -9.31 -3.65 16.26
CA THR A 133 -8.09 -3.84 17.07
C THR A 133 -8.30 -3.45 18.52
N ILE A 134 -8.91 -2.29 18.78
CA ILE A 134 -9.23 -1.85 20.15
C ILE A 134 -10.16 -2.85 20.85
N LYS A 135 -11.17 -3.34 20.16
CA LYS A 135 -12.09 -4.34 20.69
C LYS A 135 -11.36 -5.62 21.08
N GLN A 136 -10.53 -6.15 20.18
CA GLN A 136 -9.71 -7.34 20.45
C GLN A 136 -8.80 -7.14 21.67
N LEU A 137 -8.06 -6.02 21.74
CA LEU A 137 -7.18 -5.71 22.88
C LEU A 137 -7.95 -5.62 24.21
N LYS A 138 -9.22 -5.15 24.19
CA LYS A 138 -10.08 -5.12 25.37
C LYS A 138 -10.54 -6.52 25.77
N GLU A 139 -10.94 -7.36 24.81
CA GLU A 139 -11.35 -8.75 25.03
C GLU A 139 -10.19 -9.59 25.60
N GLU A 140 -8.97 -9.37 25.12
CA GLU A 140 -7.74 -10.00 25.65
C GLU A 140 -7.28 -9.40 27.00
N GLY A 141 -7.92 -8.34 27.49
CA GLY A 141 -7.59 -7.70 28.78
C GLY A 141 -6.27 -6.92 28.79
N ILE A 142 -5.63 -6.72 27.64
CA ILE A 142 -4.33 -6.04 27.52
C ILE A 142 -4.44 -4.54 27.26
N PHE A 143 -5.60 -4.04 26.79
CA PHE A 143 -5.79 -2.63 26.41
C PHE A 143 -5.41 -1.61 27.50
N ASN A 144 -5.71 -1.94 28.77
CA ASN A 144 -5.39 -1.08 29.93
C ASN A 144 -4.21 -1.60 30.75
N LYS A 145 -3.61 -2.73 30.38
CA LYS A 145 -2.56 -3.38 31.19
C LYS A 145 -1.38 -2.46 31.46
N ASN A 146 -0.96 -1.67 30.46
CA ASN A 146 0.14 -0.74 30.64
C ASN A 146 -0.17 0.38 31.65
N LYS A 147 -1.45 0.81 31.76
CA LYS A 147 -1.87 1.85 32.71
C LYS A 147 -1.86 1.41 34.18
N THR A 148 -1.86 0.10 34.41
CA THR A 148 -1.81 -0.47 35.76
C THR A 148 -0.38 -0.67 36.28
N LEU A 149 0.61 -0.46 35.42
CA LEU A 149 2.02 -0.63 35.77
C LEU A 149 2.54 0.68 36.38
N ASN A 150 3.18 0.57 37.55
CA ASN A 150 3.90 1.68 38.14
C ASN A 150 5.25 1.89 37.49
N LEU A 151 5.58 3.13 37.16
CA LEU A 151 6.91 3.46 36.67
C LEU A 151 7.92 3.27 37.83
N PRO A 152 9.02 2.55 37.60
CA PRO A 152 10.09 2.44 38.58
C PRO A 152 10.75 3.81 38.79
N LEU A 153 11.15 4.11 40.04
CA LEU A 153 11.87 5.36 40.35
C LEU A 153 13.17 5.50 39.54
N LEU A 154 13.85 4.43 39.30
CA LEU A 154 15.08 4.36 38.48
C LEU A 154 14.93 3.26 37.44
N PRO A 155 14.44 3.57 36.23
CA PRO A 155 14.27 2.58 35.17
C PRO A 155 15.62 2.18 34.61
N GLN A 156 16.02 0.95 34.83
CA GLN A 156 17.28 0.37 34.27
C GLN A 156 17.06 -0.45 33.02
N ARG A 157 15.87 -1.06 32.89
CA ARG A 157 15.53 -1.91 31.73
C ARG A 157 14.54 -1.16 30.85
N ILE A 158 14.94 -0.97 29.59
CA ILE A 158 14.18 -0.19 28.60
C ILE A 158 13.85 -1.08 27.42
N ALA A 159 12.55 -1.23 27.12
CA ALA A 159 12.09 -1.83 25.89
C ALA A 159 11.93 -0.71 24.84
N ILE A 160 12.54 -0.87 23.68
CA ILE A 160 12.53 0.12 22.61
C ILE A 160 11.83 -0.49 21.41
N ILE A 161 10.77 0.14 20.94
CA ILE A 161 10.10 -0.22 19.69
C ILE A 161 10.58 0.78 18.63
N SER A 162 11.38 0.31 17.68
CA SER A 162 11.96 1.18 16.65
C SER A 162 12.42 0.40 15.43
N VAL A 163 12.69 1.12 14.34
CA VAL A 163 13.45 0.58 13.21
C VAL A 163 14.94 0.55 13.60
N GLU A 164 15.58 -0.61 13.49
CA GLU A 164 16.98 -0.82 13.90
C GLU A 164 17.94 0.18 13.24
N THR A 165 17.70 0.54 11.99
CA THR A 165 18.54 1.46 11.21
C THR A 165 18.13 2.93 11.35
N SER A 166 17.19 3.26 12.24
CA SER A 166 16.72 4.65 12.39
C SER A 166 17.76 5.53 13.10
N LYS A 167 17.90 6.77 12.63
CA LYS A 167 18.76 7.77 13.30
C LYS A 167 18.33 8.01 14.75
N GLY A 168 17.03 8.06 15.01
CA GLY A 168 16.50 8.27 16.36
C GLY A 168 16.90 7.17 17.33
N TYR A 169 16.96 5.90 16.88
CA TYR A 169 17.47 4.81 17.70
C TYR A 169 18.97 4.94 17.97
N ALA A 170 19.75 5.26 16.95
CA ALA A 170 21.20 5.47 17.10
C ALA A 170 21.50 6.63 18.06
N ASP A 171 20.80 7.76 17.93
CA ASP A 171 20.95 8.91 18.82
C ASP A 171 20.54 8.58 20.27
N PHE A 172 19.46 7.83 20.45
CA PHE A 172 19.03 7.37 21.76
C PHE A 172 20.10 6.49 22.43
N LEU A 173 20.67 5.51 21.71
CA LEU A 173 21.74 4.65 22.23
C LEU A 173 22.95 5.48 22.65
N LYS A 174 23.38 6.42 21.81
CA LYS A 174 24.50 7.31 22.14
C LYS A 174 24.25 8.07 23.46
N VAL A 175 23.06 8.60 23.68
CA VAL A 175 22.72 9.34 24.91
C VAL A 175 22.78 8.44 26.15
N ILE A 176 22.21 7.22 26.09
CA ILE A 176 22.20 6.33 27.25
C ILE A 176 23.58 5.73 27.55
N GLU A 177 24.45 5.55 26.55
CA GLU A 177 25.80 5.03 26.69
C GLU A 177 26.79 6.09 27.22
N THR A 178 26.60 7.35 26.84
CA THR A 178 27.51 8.44 27.18
C THR A 178 27.02 9.31 28.35
N ASN A 179 26.10 8.80 29.19
CA ASN A 179 25.59 9.58 30.30
C ASN A 179 26.69 9.91 31.33
N SER A 180 26.73 11.17 31.77
CA SER A 180 27.76 11.71 32.65
C SER A 180 27.80 11.11 34.05
N TRP A 181 26.71 10.44 34.47
CA TRP A 181 26.56 9.81 35.78
C TRP A 181 26.98 8.35 35.83
N ASN A 182 27.49 7.82 34.69
CA ASN A 182 27.91 6.42 34.53
C ASN A 182 26.82 5.40 34.92
N TYR A 183 25.55 5.79 34.74
CA TYR A 183 24.41 4.94 35.04
C TYR A 183 24.23 3.93 33.93
N LYS A 184 24.10 2.63 34.28
CA LYS A 184 23.96 1.56 33.29
C LYS A 184 22.51 1.27 32.97
N PHE A 185 22.17 1.40 31.69
CA PHE A 185 20.88 1.00 31.13
C PHE A 185 21.01 -0.30 30.36
N PHE A 186 20.03 -1.18 30.52
CA PHE A 186 19.88 -2.39 29.74
C PHE A 186 18.70 -2.16 28.77
N HIS A 187 18.93 -2.26 27.50
CA HIS A 187 17.87 -2.08 26.50
C HIS A 187 17.63 -3.35 25.69
N ILE A 188 16.41 -3.55 25.25
CA ILE A 188 15.97 -4.59 24.33
C ILE A 188 15.24 -3.91 23.19
N LEU A 189 15.72 -4.11 21.96
CA LEU A 189 15.05 -3.63 20.76
C LEU A 189 13.95 -4.62 20.33
N PHE A 190 12.76 -4.11 20.13
CA PHE A 190 11.66 -4.76 19.43
C PHE A 190 11.55 -4.11 18.05
N PRO A 191 12.10 -4.77 17.00
CA PRO A 191 12.10 -4.18 15.66
C PRO A 191 10.67 -4.03 15.15
N SER A 192 10.34 -2.85 14.66
CA SER A 192 9.05 -2.53 14.06
C SER A 192 9.28 -1.73 12.79
N LEU A 193 8.47 -2.01 11.76
CA LEU A 193 8.39 -1.17 10.59
C LEU A 193 7.50 0.04 10.95
N LEU A 194 8.11 1.09 11.47
CA LEU A 194 7.46 2.37 11.60
C LEU A 194 7.36 2.97 10.20
N GLN A 195 6.18 2.87 9.61
CA GLN A 195 5.86 3.70 8.47
C GLN A 195 5.59 5.12 8.99
N GLY A 196 6.53 6.01 8.70
CA GLY A 196 6.37 7.43 8.89
C GLY A 196 5.61 8.05 7.73
#